data_136f8347972500df41165fa077049fb6
#
_entry.id   136f8347972500df41165fa077049fb6
#
_cell.length_a   1.000
_cell.length_b   1.000
_cell.length_c   1.000
_cell.angle_alpha   90.00
_cell.angle_beta   90.00
_cell.angle_gamma   90.00
#
_symmetry.space_group_name_H-M   'P 1'
#
loop_
_entity.id
_entity.type
_entity.pdbx_description
1 polymer ?
#
loop_
_entity_poly.entity_id
_entity_poly.type
_entity_poly.pdbx_seq_one_letter_code
_entity_poly.pdbx_strand_id
1 'polypeptide(L)'
;MDGKRVFLGIDVGSASVRAGLYDGTGQRLAFAVRAIRQFHPRTNFVEQSSADIWRMTGEAVRDAVAAAGVPPAAVAAIGFDATCSLVAVDADGAPVSVAEDGDPTRDIVMWMDHRAAEETAAINATRDPALAYVGGEVSIEMELPKVLWLRRRFPRSEERRVG
;
A
#
# COMPACT_ATOMS: atom_id res chain seq x y z
N MET A 1 3.25 -31.58 24.16
CA MET A 1 3.40 -30.15 24.51
C MET A 1 2.49 -29.38 23.57
N ASP A 2 1.35 -28.91 24.08
CA ASP A 2 0.49 -28.02 23.33
C ASP A 2 1.26 -26.71 23.09
N GLY A 3 1.89 -26.61 21.93
CA GLY A 3 2.57 -25.39 21.50
C GLY A 3 1.55 -24.26 21.49
N LYS A 4 1.72 -23.27 22.38
CA LYS A 4 0.87 -22.08 22.40
C LYS A 4 0.86 -21.49 21.01
N ARG A 5 -0.29 -21.54 20.33
CA ARG A 5 -0.50 -20.85 19.04
C ARG A 5 -0.42 -19.36 19.27
N VAL A 6 0.27 -18.68 18.37
CA VAL A 6 0.31 -17.23 18.34
C VAL A 6 -0.24 -16.71 17.01
N PHE A 7 -0.69 -15.47 17.00
CA PHE A 7 -1.30 -14.81 15.85
C PHE A 7 -0.48 -13.56 15.55
N LEU A 8 -0.17 -13.36 14.28
CA LEU A 8 0.60 -12.21 13.80
C LEU A 8 -0.35 -11.22 13.13
N GLY A 9 -0.39 -9.99 13.61
CA GLY A 9 -1.02 -8.85 12.95
C GLY A 9 0.02 -7.96 12.30
N ILE A 10 -0.21 -7.57 11.04
CA ILE A 10 0.65 -6.66 10.28
C ILE A 10 -0.20 -5.47 9.84
N ASP A 11 0.23 -4.26 10.19
CA ASP A 11 -0.38 -2.99 9.82
C ASP A 11 0.61 -2.19 8.97
N VAL A 12 0.29 -2.02 7.69
CA VAL A 12 1.07 -1.20 6.74
C VAL A 12 0.44 0.19 6.69
N GLY A 13 0.89 1.06 7.57
CA GLY A 13 0.46 2.46 7.60
C GLY A 13 1.21 3.34 6.61
N SER A 14 0.91 4.63 6.60
CA SER A 14 1.52 5.59 5.66
C SER A 14 3.03 5.80 5.87
N ALA A 15 3.51 5.79 7.12
CA ALA A 15 4.89 6.11 7.46
C ALA A 15 5.67 4.95 8.07
N SER A 16 5.00 3.88 8.45
CA SER A 16 5.61 2.73 9.10
C SER A 16 4.80 1.46 8.93
N VAL A 17 5.50 0.32 8.95
CA VAL A 17 4.90 -0.99 9.14
C VAL A 17 4.99 -1.37 10.62
N ARG A 18 3.95 -1.99 11.14
CA ARG A 18 3.86 -2.51 12.48
C ARG A 18 3.58 -4.00 12.43
N ALA A 19 4.28 -4.76 13.25
CA ALA A 19 4.03 -6.20 13.42
C ALA A 19 3.80 -6.49 14.90
N GLY A 20 2.69 -7.13 15.25
CA GLY A 20 2.34 -7.51 16.60
C GLY A 20 2.05 -9.00 16.72
N LEU A 21 2.63 -9.66 17.71
CA LEU A 21 2.27 -11.03 18.07
C LEU A 21 1.35 -11.05 19.28
N TYR A 22 0.34 -11.90 19.19
CA TYR A 22 -0.71 -12.06 20.20
C TYR A 22 -0.90 -13.54 20.51
N ASP A 23 -1.23 -13.87 21.75
CA ASP A 23 -1.68 -15.20 22.11
C ASP A 23 -3.16 -15.44 21.80
N GLY A 24 -3.66 -16.66 22.07
CA GLY A 24 -5.06 -17.03 21.84
C GLY A 24 -6.08 -16.28 22.70
N THR A 25 -5.64 -15.51 23.69
CA THR A 25 -6.51 -14.66 24.53
C THR A 25 -6.55 -13.21 24.07
N GLY A 26 -5.73 -12.86 23.03
CA GLY A 26 -5.56 -11.50 22.55
C GLY A 26 -4.53 -10.68 23.32
N GLN A 27 -3.77 -11.30 24.23
CA GLN A 27 -2.67 -10.62 24.92
C GLN A 27 -1.52 -10.42 23.95
N ARG A 28 -1.02 -9.18 23.85
CA ARG A 28 0.15 -8.84 23.04
C ARG A 28 1.42 -9.38 23.68
N LEU A 29 2.13 -10.24 22.95
CA LEU A 29 3.40 -10.84 23.36
C LEU A 29 4.60 -9.98 22.95
N ALA A 30 4.55 -9.43 21.73
CA ALA A 30 5.61 -8.58 21.21
C ALA A 30 5.04 -7.59 20.17
N PHE A 31 5.84 -6.56 19.89
CA PHE A 31 5.48 -5.53 18.90
C PHE A 31 6.74 -4.90 18.33
N ALA A 32 6.78 -4.73 17.02
CA ALA A 32 7.87 -4.06 16.32
C ALA A 32 7.35 -3.06 15.31
N VAL A 33 8.11 -2.01 15.06
CA VAL A 33 7.80 -0.95 14.10
C VAL A 33 9.01 -0.73 13.20
N ARG A 34 8.77 -0.58 11.90
CA ARG A 34 9.77 -0.18 10.92
C ARG A 34 9.25 0.99 10.10
N ALA A 35 10.05 2.05 9.99
CA ALA A 35 9.73 3.17 9.12
C ALA A 35 9.81 2.75 7.66
N ILE A 36 8.90 3.25 6.83
CA ILE A 36 8.91 3.12 5.37
C ILE A 36 9.15 4.48 4.74
N ARG A 37 9.81 4.47 3.58
CA ARG A 37 10.18 5.70 2.89
C ARG A 37 8.99 6.30 2.17
N GLN A 38 8.87 7.62 2.29
CA GLN A 38 8.01 8.43 1.44
C GLN A 38 8.88 9.31 0.55
N PHE A 39 8.50 9.47 -0.70
CA PHE A 39 9.14 10.33 -1.66
C PHE A 39 8.21 11.48 -2.02
N HIS A 40 8.74 12.70 -1.96
CA HIS A 40 8.00 13.93 -2.26
C HIS A 40 8.72 14.66 -3.42
N PRO A 41 8.61 14.16 -4.67
CA PRO A 41 9.36 14.72 -5.80
C PRO A 41 8.97 16.18 -6.10
N ARG A 42 7.74 16.55 -5.80
CA ARG A 42 7.24 17.94 -5.87
C ARG A 42 5.98 18.11 -5.02
N THR A 43 5.46 19.34 -4.95
CA THR A 43 4.21 19.65 -4.23
C THR A 43 3.06 18.75 -4.69
N ASN A 44 2.27 18.25 -3.76
CA ASN A 44 1.13 17.36 -3.96
C ASN A 44 1.46 15.93 -4.45
N PHE A 45 2.74 15.59 -4.63
CA PHE A 45 3.18 14.25 -5.00
C PHE A 45 3.72 13.52 -3.78
N VAL A 46 3.19 12.34 -3.52
CA VAL A 46 3.65 11.46 -2.45
C VAL A 46 3.70 10.04 -2.97
N GLU A 47 4.91 9.49 -3.06
CA GLU A 47 5.18 8.18 -3.64
C GLU A 47 5.86 7.25 -2.64
N GLN A 48 5.71 5.96 -2.86
CA GLN A 48 6.38 4.93 -2.08
C GLN A 48 6.92 3.82 -2.99
N SER A 49 7.62 2.87 -2.38
CA SER A 49 8.17 1.67 -3.01
C SER A 49 7.57 0.43 -2.37
N SER A 50 6.94 -0.41 -3.18
CA SER A 50 6.42 -1.72 -2.72
C SER A 50 7.54 -2.62 -2.20
N ALA A 51 8.72 -2.57 -2.83
CA ALA A 51 9.90 -3.30 -2.40
C ALA A 51 10.41 -2.83 -1.02
N ASP A 52 10.39 -1.51 -0.75
CA ASP A 52 10.75 -0.99 0.57
C ASP A 52 9.74 -1.42 1.63
N ILE A 53 8.44 -1.31 1.35
CA ILE A 53 7.37 -1.77 2.25
C ILE A 53 7.52 -3.25 2.56
N TRP A 54 7.73 -4.09 1.54
CA TRP A 54 7.92 -5.53 1.72
C TRP A 54 9.13 -5.86 2.60
N ARG A 55 10.26 -5.20 2.35
CA ARG A 55 11.48 -5.36 3.14
C ARG A 55 11.25 -4.99 4.60
N MET A 56 10.64 -3.81 4.86
CA MET A 56 10.35 -3.32 6.22
C MET A 56 9.33 -4.21 6.94
N THR A 57 8.35 -4.74 6.21
CA THR A 57 7.40 -5.73 6.74
C THR A 57 8.13 -6.98 7.23
N GLY A 58 9.01 -7.53 6.40
CA GLY A 58 9.81 -8.70 6.78
C GLY A 58 10.73 -8.45 7.98
N GLU A 59 11.32 -7.25 8.09
CA GLU A 59 12.13 -6.86 9.25
C GLU A 59 11.26 -6.74 10.51
N ALA A 60 10.12 -6.03 10.45
CA ALA A 60 9.23 -5.87 11.59
C ALA A 60 8.72 -7.23 12.12
N VAL A 61 8.36 -8.13 11.20
CA VAL A 61 7.91 -9.49 11.56
C VAL A 61 9.02 -10.28 12.25
N ARG A 62 10.23 -10.29 11.70
CA ARG A 62 11.38 -10.98 12.33
C ARG A 62 11.67 -10.46 13.72
N ASP A 63 11.65 -9.15 13.89
CA ASP A 63 11.90 -8.53 15.20
C ASP A 63 10.82 -8.86 16.21
N ALA A 64 9.55 -8.83 15.81
CA ALA A 64 8.45 -9.17 16.70
C ALA A 64 8.50 -10.64 17.12
N VAL A 65 8.80 -11.57 16.19
CA VAL A 65 8.95 -13.00 16.48
C VAL A 65 10.13 -13.24 17.42
N ALA A 66 11.27 -12.60 17.17
CA ALA A 66 12.46 -12.71 18.03
C ALA A 66 12.20 -12.16 19.44
N ALA A 67 11.54 -10.99 19.54
CA ALA A 67 11.20 -10.38 20.83
C ALA A 67 10.19 -11.19 21.65
N ALA A 68 9.28 -11.91 20.98
CA ALA A 68 8.33 -12.82 21.65
C ALA A 68 9.00 -14.11 22.15
N GLY A 69 10.19 -14.45 21.66
CA GLY A 69 10.88 -15.70 22.02
C GLY A 69 10.14 -16.96 21.59
N VAL A 70 9.32 -16.87 20.54
CA VAL A 70 8.55 -18.00 20.01
C VAL A 70 9.16 -18.54 18.71
N PRO A 71 9.09 -19.85 18.45
CA PRO A 71 9.53 -20.37 17.16
C PRO A 71 8.55 -19.90 16.06
N PRO A 72 9.03 -19.57 14.84
CA PRO A 72 8.16 -19.16 13.72
C PRO A 72 7.02 -20.14 13.44
N ALA A 73 7.24 -21.44 13.65
CA ALA A 73 6.23 -22.49 13.50
C ALA A 73 5.05 -22.41 14.48
N ALA A 74 5.15 -21.60 15.54
CA ALA A 74 4.05 -21.35 16.47
C ALA A 74 3.03 -20.33 15.90
N VAL A 75 3.39 -19.59 14.86
CA VAL A 75 2.47 -18.64 14.20
C VAL A 75 1.40 -19.41 13.45
N ALA A 76 0.19 -19.38 13.98
CA ALA A 76 -0.95 -20.15 13.45
C ALA A 76 -1.69 -19.42 12.34
N ALA A 77 -1.68 -18.07 12.37
CA ALA A 77 -2.31 -17.26 11.33
C ALA A 77 -1.66 -15.87 11.27
N ILE A 78 -1.80 -15.23 10.10
CA ILE A 78 -1.35 -13.87 9.82
C ILE A 78 -2.55 -13.07 9.33
N GLY A 79 -2.77 -11.88 9.89
CA GLY A 79 -3.71 -10.88 9.42
C GLY A 79 -2.98 -9.66 8.91
N PHE A 80 -3.46 -9.09 7.79
CA PHE A 80 -2.91 -7.88 7.20
C PHE A 80 -3.96 -6.77 7.19
N ASP A 81 -3.49 -5.55 7.46
CA ASP A 81 -4.17 -4.32 7.14
C ASP A 81 -3.19 -3.38 6.42
N ALA A 82 -3.67 -2.58 5.49
CA ALA A 82 -2.85 -1.65 4.73
C ALA A 82 -3.64 -0.40 4.32
N THR A 83 -2.94 0.72 4.16
CA THR A 83 -3.51 1.92 3.55
C THR A 83 -3.90 1.65 2.09
N CYS A 84 -4.95 2.33 1.62
CA CYS A 84 -5.50 2.20 0.27
C CYS A 84 -4.68 2.90 -0.82
N SER A 85 -3.35 2.89 -0.74
CA SER A 85 -2.49 3.50 -1.77
C SER A 85 -2.48 2.69 -3.06
N LEU A 86 -2.45 3.38 -4.21
CA LEU A 86 -2.44 2.76 -5.53
C LEU A 86 -1.06 2.17 -5.86
N VAL A 87 -0.97 0.87 -6.04
CA VAL A 87 0.25 0.16 -6.48
C VAL A 87 0.15 -0.16 -7.96
N ALA A 88 1.16 0.22 -8.73
CA ALA A 88 1.24 -0.10 -10.16
C ALA A 88 2.08 -1.36 -10.38
N VAL A 89 1.48 -2.35 -11.05
CA VAL A 89 2.13 -3.61 -11.43
C VAL A 89 1.79 -3.96 -12.88
N ASP A 90 2.68 -4.69 -13.54
CA ASP A 90 2.41 -5.26 -14.85
C ASP A 90 1.60 -6.58 -14.78
N ALA A 91 1.40 -7.22 -15.93
CA ALA A 91 0.63 -8.45 -16.03
C ALA A 91 1.26 -9.63 -15.26
N ASP A 92 2.57 -9.60 -15.05
CA ASP A 92 3.33 -10.62 -14.32
C ASP A 92 3.44 -10.28 -12.82
N GLY A 93 2.86 -9.15 -12.39
CA GLY A 93 2.91 -8.66 -11.01
C GLY A 93 4.21 -7.94 -10.66
N ALA A 94 5.05 -7.63 -11.64
CA ALA A 94 6.27 -6.85 -11.38
C ALA A 94 5.95 -5.35 -11.20
N PRO A 95 6.68 -4.63 -10.33
CA PRO A 95 6.46 -3.21 -10.10
C PRO A 95 6.63 -2.37 -11.36
N VAL A 96 5.71 -1.43 -11.58
CA VAL A 96 5.78 -0.44 -12.68
C VAL A 96 5.94 0.95 -12.07
N SER A 97 6.98 1.67 -12.51
CA SER A 97 7.24 3.01 -12.00
C SER A 97 6.08 3.99 -12.29
N VAL A 98 5.72 4.75 -11.25
CA VAL A 98 4.77 5.88 -11.33
C VAL A 98 5.49 7.23 -11.32
N ALA A 99 6.82 7.21 -11.24
CA ALA A 99 7.67 8.37 -11.11
C ALA A 99 7.87 9.07 -12.47
N GLU A 100 7.60 10.38 -12.52
CA GLU A 100 7.79 11.16 -13.76
C GLU A 100 9.27 11.30 -14.18
N ASP A 101 10.20 11.18 -13.23
CA ASP A 101 11.65 11.17 -13.49
C ASP A 101 12.18 9.78 -13.88
N GLY A 102 11.30 8.77 -13.94
CA GLY A 102 11.65 7.42 -14.36
C GLY A 102 12.33 6.55 -13.29
N ASP A 103 12.35 6.97 -12.01
CA ASP A 103 12.89 6.13 -10.95
C ASP A 103 12.12 4.80 -10.84
N PRO A 104 12.75 3.65 -11.15
CA PRO A 104 12.06 2.37 -11.20
C PRO A 104 11.63 1.84 -9.83
N THR A 105 12.12 2.45 -8.76
CA THR A 105 11.83 1.99 -7.39
C THR A 105 10.54 2.56 -6.82
N ARG A 106 9.94 3.56 -7.47
CA ARG A 106 8.72 4.23 -7.02
C ARG A 106 7.53 3.77 -7.85
N ASP A 107 6.78 2.83 -7.32
CA ASP A 107 5.67 2.14 -7.96
C ASP A 107 4.32 2.37 -7.26
N ILE A 108 4.29 3.23 -6.21
CA ILE A 108 3.11 3.53 -5.44
C ILE A 108 2.79 5.03 -5.48
N VAL A 109 1.54 5.34 -5.83
CA VAL A 109 0.93 6.66 -5.58
C VAL A 109 0.15 6.58 -4.27
N MET A 110 0.56 7.32 -3.25
CA MET A 110 -0.06 7.24 -1.93
C MET A 110 -1.51 7.74 -1.95
N TRP A 111 -2.32 7.25 -1.01
CA TRP A 111 -3.71 7.68 -0.85
C TRP A 111 -3.82 9.22 -0.70
N MET A 112 -2.91 9.83 0.06
CA MET A 112 -2.85 11.28 0.32
C MET A 112 -2.16 12.09 -0.79
N ASP A 113 -1.83 11.47 -1.93
CA ASP A 113 -1.28 12.15 -3.09
C ASP A 113 -2.39 12.92 -3.83
N HIS A 114 -2.17 14.19 -4.08
CA HIS A 114 -3.15 15.10 -4.69
C HIS A 114 -2.76 15.52 -6.12
N ARG A 115 -1.96 14.72 -6.83
CA ARG A 115 -1.54 15.01 -8.23
C ARG A 115 -2.68 15.05 -9.22
N ALA A 116 -3.78 14.33 -8.98
CA ALA A 116 -4.87 14.09 -9.92
C ALA A 116 -6.05 15.06 -9.77
N ALA A 117 -5.79 16.32 -9.40
CA ALA A 117 -6.84 17.32 -9.18
C ALA A 117 -7.67 17.61 -10.46
N GLU A 118 -7.03 17.70 -11.63
CA GLU A 118 -7.70 17.92 -12.92
C GLU A 118 -8.55 16.73 -13.31
N GLU A 119 -8.06 15.50 -13.06
CA GLU A 119 -8.78 14.27 -13.33
C GLU A 119 -10.00 14.13 -12.42
N THR A 120 -9.87 14.51 -11.15
CA THR A 120 -10.98 14.55 -10.18
C THR A 120 -12.09 15.47 -10.70
N ALA A 121 -11.74 16.69 -11.09
CA ALA A 121 -12.69 17.65 -11.66
C ALA A 121 -13.35 17.12 -12.94
N ALA A 122 -12.56 16.51 -13.83
CA ALA A 122 -13.06 15.95 -15.08
C ALA A 122 -14.05 14.80 -14.86
N ILE A 123 -13.77 13.90 -13.91
CA ILE A 123 -14.67 12.79 -13.57
C ILE A 123 -15.97 13.34 -12.99
N ASN A 124 -15.91 14.26 -12.04
CA ASN A 124 -17.10 14.82 -11.38
C ASN A 124 -17.97 15.64 -12.37
N ALA A 125 -17.35 16.30 -13.37
CA ALA A 125 -18.06 17.02 -14.41
C ALA A 125 -18.88 16.11 -15.33
N THR A 126 -18.59 14.80 -15.41
CA THR A 126 -19.38 13.86 -16.21
C THR A 126 -20.80 13.69 -15.69
N ARG A 127 -21.01 13.86 -14.38
CA ARG A 127 -22.29 13.58 -13.69
C ARG A 127 -22.80 12.16 -13.97
N ASP A 128 -21.88 11.21 -14.16
CA ASP A 128 -22.22 9.82 -14.42
C ASP A 128 -23.02 9.25 -13.26
N PRO A 129 -24.11 8.49 -13.50
CA PRO A 129 -24.90 7.87 -12.45
C PRO A 129 -24.09 6.99 -11.48
N ALA A 130 -22.96 6.42 -11.91
CA ALA A 130 -22.05 5.66 -11.06
C ALA A 130 -21.49 6.46 -9.89
N LEU A 131 -21.42 7.79 -10.00
CA LEU A 131 -20.96 8.65 -8.90
C LEU A 131 -21.84 8.54 -7.66
N ALA A 132 -23.11 8.14 -7.82
CA ALA A 132 -24.02 7.93 -6.69
C ALA A 132 -23.49 6.87 -5.69
N TYR A 133 -22.71 5.88 -6.16
CA TYR A 133 -22.12 4.84 -5.32
C TYR A 133 -20.98 5.32 -4.44
N VAL A 134 -20.41 6.50 -4.73
CA VAL A 134 -19.32 7.12 -3.97
C VAL A 134 -19.72 8.47 -3.35
N GLY A 135 -21.02 8.66 -3.13
CA GLY A 135 -21.55 9.87 -2.48
C GLY A 135 -21.80 11.04 -3.42
N GLY A 136 -21.82 10.82 -4.74
CA GLY A 136 -22.13 11.84 -5.78
C GLY A 136 -20.90 12.44 -6.46
N GLU A 137 -19.75 12.39 -5.80
CA GLU A 137 -18.48 12.91 -6.32
C GLU A 137 -17.31 12.02 -5.90
N VAL A 138 -16.30 11.85 -6.77
CA VAL A 138 -15.03 11.25 -6.36
C VAL A 138 -14.17 12.27 -5.62
N SER A 139 -13.48 11.81 -4.57
CA SER A 139 -12.43 12.58 -3.90
C SER A 139 -11.10 12.47 -4.66
N ILE A 140 -10.26 13.49 -4.55
CA ILE A 140 -8.89 13.49 -5.06
C ILE A 140 -8.02 12.38 -4.43
N GLU A 141 -8.39 11.89 -3.26
CA GLU A 141 -7.69 10.81 -2.56
C GLU A 141 -8.08 9.42 -3.05
N MET A 142 -9.17 9.27 -3.82
CA MET A 142 -9.57 8.00 -4.40
C MET A 142 -8.62 7.57 -5.53
N GLU A 143 -8.63 6.27 -5.83
CA GLU A 143 -7.75 5.67 -6.84
C GLU A 143 -8.16 6.05 -8.26
N LEU A 144 -9.45 6.17 -8.56
CA LEU A 144 -9.94 6.42 -9.93
C LEU A 144 -9.34 7.67 -10.58
N PRO A 145 -9.27 8.84 -9.94
CA PRO A 145 -8.56 10.00 -10.49
C PRO A 145 -7.08 9.72 -10.76
N LYS A 146 -6.39 9.01 -9.86
CA LYS A 146 -4.97 8.67 -9.99
C LYS A 146 -4.73 7.71 -11.15
N VAL A 147 -5.61 6.73 -11.35
CA VAL A 147 -5.58 5.83 -12.53
C VAL A 147 -5.74 6.62 -13.82
N LEU A 148 -6.69 7.58 -13.87
CA LEU A 148 -6.88 8.43 -15.04
C LEU A 148 -5.65 9.30 -15.30
N TRP A 149 -5.04 9.85 -14.24
CA TRP A 149 -3.79 10.61 -14.33
C TRP A 149 -2.65 9.75 -14.91
N LEU A 150 -2.44 8.53 -14.37
CA LEU A 150 -1.42 7.59 -14.86
C LEU A 150 -1.64 7.27 -16.34
N ARG A 151 -2.87 6.98 -16.75
CA ARG A 151 -3.22 6.71 -18.14
C ARG A 151 -2.87 7.87 -19.08
N ARG A 152 -3.14 9.10 -18.67
CA ARG A 152 -2.82 10.31 -19.46
C ARG A 152 -1.32 10.58 -19.54
N ARG A 153 -0.61 10.33 -18.44
CA ARG A 153 0.81 10.64 -18.33
C ARG A 153 1.71 9.55 -18.91
N PHE A 154 1.29 8.29 -18.81
CA PHE A 154 2.03 7.11 -19.27
C PHE A 154 1.19 6.31 -20.28
N PRO A 155 0.89 6.84 -21.47
CA PRO A 155 -0.04 6.19 -22.43
C PRO A 155 0.43 4.78 -22.86
N ARG A 156 1.73 4.45 -22.77
CA ARG A 156 2.26 3.12 -23.08
C ARG A 156 2.01 2.07 -21.99
N SER A 157 1.53 2.46 -20.81
CA SER A 157 1.19 1.49 -19.76
C SER A 157 0.01 0.61 -20.14
N GLU A 158 -0.82 1.02 -21.10
CA GLU A 158 -1.96 0.26 -21.63
C GLU A 158 -1.55 -0.74 -22.73
N GLU A 159 -0.51 -0.44 -23.51
CA GLU A 159 -0.05 -1.32 -24.58
C GLU A 159 0.55 -2.64 -24.07
N ARG A 160 0.96 -2.69 -22.81
CA ARG A 160 1.47 -3.91 -22.15
C ARG A 160 0.36 -4.81 -21.58
N ARG A 161 -0.90 -4.36 -21.61
CA ARG A 161 -2.07 -5.15 -21.15
C ARG A 161 -2.77 -5.94 -22.25
N VAL A 162 -2.35 -5.80 -23.49
CA VAL A 162 -2.96 -6.49 -24.64
C VAL A 162 -1.89 -7.37 -25.29
N GLY A 163 -1.68 -8.52 -24.71
CA GLY A 163 -0.83 -9.58 -25.25
C GLY A 163 -1.30 -10.92 -24.70
#